data_03927b1b4d8310d06a2594ddac612ca4
#
_entry.id   03927b1b4d8310d06a2594ddac612ca4
#
_cell.length_a   1.000
_cell.length_b   1.000
_cell.length_c   1.000
_cell.angle_alpha   90.00
_cell.angle_beta   90.00
_cell.angle_gamma   90.00
#
_symmetry.space_group_name_H-M   'P 1'
#
loop_
_entity.id
_entity.type
_entity.pdbx_description
1 polymer ?
#
loop_
_entity_poly.entity_id
_entity_poly.type
_entity_poly.pdbx_seq_one_letter_code
_entity_poly.pdbx_strand_id
1 'polypeptide(L)'
;LFTAQIVLLAGISNTYLTDIIEKKIIGFFRIAVEQAASNIAATLNGYEEAVNQMTIDEKFLDYMQQFEEAQGQDELGVKQELRKQMRTFMSYRPQVWCMAVETENGKVFSSDRLQIDSLYQKSPELYDLYFSQVEKQEILQGEWIPAEYYDRQGTSDYYLFTYRKRLMDFYTARYVGTFLMGVNELVLSDICQEAQITPDRNTNYNFIVDQ
;
A
#
# COMPACT_ATOMS: atom_id res chain seq x y z
N LEU A 1 49.38 40.91 -19.78
CA LEU A 1 48.16 40.88 -20.60
C LEU A 1 47.72 39.41 -20.88
N PHE A 2 48.60 38.51 -21.27
CA PHE A 2 48.31 37.08 -21.59
C PHE A 2 47.75 36.28 -20.41
N THR A 3 48.26 36.49 -19.20
CA THR A 3 47.82 35.80 -17.98
C THR A 3 46.40 36.19 -17.58
N ALA A 4 46.00 37.46 -17.74
CA ALA A 4 44.65 37.92 -17.46
C ALA A 4 43.60 37.30 -18.41
N GLN A 5 43.97 37.12 -19.70
CA GLN A 5 43.10 36.47 -20.69
C GLN A 5 42.86 34.98 -20.38
N ILE A 6 43.93 34.28 -19.93
CA ILE A 6 43.81 32.84 -19.56
C ILE A 6 42.91 32.67 -18.33
N VAL A 7 43.04 33.52 -17.31
CA VAL A 7 42.20 33.49 -16.11
C VAL A 7 40.73 33.80 -16.44
N LEU A 8 40.49 34.73 -17.33
CA LEU A 8 39.14 35.11 -17.75
C LEU A 8 38.46 34.00 -18.57
N LEU A 9 39.20 33.38 -19.47
CA LEU A 9 38.74 32.23 -20.27
C LEU A 9 38.47 31.01 -19.36
N ALA A 10 39.30 30.73 -18.38
CA ALA A 10 39.11 29.65 -17.42
C ALA A 10 37.88 29.89 -16.55
N GLY A 11 37.64 31.13 -16.12
CA GLY A 11 36.45 31.50 -15.33
C GLY A 11 35.15 31.32 -16.13
N ILE A 12 35.11 31.81 -17.38
CA ILE A 12 33.93 31.65 -18.24
C ILE A 12 33.68 30.15 -18.55
N SER A 13 34.74 29.40 -18.88
CA SER A 13 34.62 27.97 -19.14
C SER A 13 34.12 27.19 -17.96
N ASN A 14 34.60 27.51 -16.74
CA ASN A 14 34.16 26.85 -15.51
C ASN A 14 32.70 27.15 -15.21
N THR A 15 32.23 28.41 -15.34
CA THR A 15 30.86 28.80 -15.14
C THR A 15 29.91 28.10 -16.12
N TYR A 16 30.31 28.04 -17.38
CA TYR A 16 29.54 27.39 -18.45
C TYR A 16 29.45 25.85 -18.24
N LEU A 17 30.55 25.22 -17.82
CA LEU A 17 30.59 23.79 -17.50
C LEU A 17 29.73 23.49 -16.31
N THR A 18 29.76 24.31 -15.25
CA THR A 18 28.93 24.13 -14.05
C THR A 18 27.44 24.21 -14.40
N ASP A 19 27.04 25.21 -15.20
CA ASP A 19 25.62 25.36 -15.61
C ASP A 19 25.12 24.16 -16.43
N ILE A 20 25.94 23.63 -17.33
CA ILE A 20 25.62 22.42 -18.11
C ILE A 20 25.49 21.21 -17.21
N ILE A 21 26.41 21.03 -16.26
CA ILE A 21 26.41 19.89 -15.34
C ILE A 21 25.17 19.97 -14.44
N GLU A 22 24.87 21.13 -13.86
CA GLU A 22 23.68 21.32 -13.05
C GLU A 22 22.39 21.00 -13.83
N LYS A 23 22.23 21.54 -15.04
CA LYS A 23 21.07 21.24 -15.88
C LYS A 23 20.94 19.76 -16.22
N LYS A 24 22.05 19.09 -16.49
CA LYS A 24 22.04 17.64 -16.75
C LYS A 24 21.68 16.85 -15.50
N ILE A 25 22.27 17.19 -14.35
CA ILE A 25 21.96 16.54 -13.07
C ILE A 25 20.48 16.70 -12.73
N ILE A 26 19.94 17.91 -12.80
CA ILE A 26 18.53 18.18 -12.58
C ILE A 26 17.65 17.38 -13.55
N GLY A 27 18.05 17.33 -14.83
CA GLY A 27 17.35 16.53 -15.83
C GLY A 27 17.32 15.03 -15.50
N PHE A 28 18.44 14.46 -15.05
CA PHE A 28 18.50 13.06 -14.63
C PHE A 28 17.66 12.79 -13.40
N PHE A 29 17.72 13.65 -12.39
CA PHE A 29 16.90 13.51 -11.19
C PHE A 29 15.40 13.56 -11.52
N ARG A 30 15.00 14.49 -12.39
CA ARG A 30 13.61 14.59 -12.83
C ARG A 30 13.13 13.29 -13.50
N ILE A 31 13.92 12.76 -14.44
CA ILE A 31 13.59 11.48 -15.11
C ILE A 31 13.51 10.34 -14.09
N ALA A 32 14.45 10.26 -13.16
CA ALA A 32 14.45 9.23 -12.13
C ALA A 32 13.21 9.31 -11.23
N VAL A 33 12.81 10.52 -10.81
CA VAL A 33 11.59 10.73 -10.01
C VAL A 33 10.32 10.38 -10.80
N GLU A 34 10.23 10.81 -12.05
CA GLU A 34 9.11 10.48 -12.95
C GLU A 34 9.00 8.95 -13.16
N GLN A 35 10.13 8.28 -13.33
CA GLN A 35 10.19 6.82 -13.44
C GLN A 35 9.72 6.12 -12.16
N ALA A 36 10.21 6.55 -11.00
CA ALA A 36 9.80 6.00 -9.73
C ALA A 36 8.30 6.21 -9.46
N ALA A 37 7.80 7.42 -9.71
CA ALA A 37 6.37 7.72 -9.59
C ALA A 37 5.51 6.81 -10.49
N SER A 38 5.95 6.61 -11.73
CA SER A 38 5.27 5.69 -12.67
C SER A 38 5.30 4.24 -12.17
N ASN A 39 6.43 3.77 -11.65
CA ASN A 39 6.55 2.41 -11.12
C ASN A 39 5.72 2.22 -9.86
N ILE A 40 5.68 3.20 -8.97
CA ILE A 40 4.81 3.20 -7.78
C ILE A 40 3.35 3.11 -8.21
N ALA A 41 2.90 3.99 -9.11
CA ALA A 41 1.53 3.98 -9.60
C ALA A 41 1.16 2.63 -10.24
N ALA A 42 2.03 2.07 -11.08
CA ALA A 42 1.80 0.75 -11.67
C ALA A 42 1.71 -0.37 -10.62
N THR A 43 2.53 -0.31 -9.58
CA THR A 43 2.52 -1.29 -8.48
C THR A 43 1.22 -1.18 -7.67
N LEU A 44 0.80 0.02 -7.29
CA LEU A 44 -0.44 0.25 -6.55
C LEU A 44 -1.65 -0.19 -7.37
N ASN A 45 -1.73 0.18 -8.65
CA ASN A 45 -2.77 -0.27 -9.56
C ASN A 45 -2.82 -1.80 -9.68
N GLY A 46 -1.67 -2.46 -9.70
CA GLY A 46 -1.59 -3.92 -9.70
C GLY A 46 -2.17 -4.58 -8.44
N TYR A 47 -2.01 -3.96 -7.28
CA TYR A 47 -2.67 -4.39 -6.05
C TYR A 47 -4.17 -4.16 -6.09
N GLU A 48 -4.60 -2.98 -6.53
CA GLU A 48 -6.03 -2.65 -6.67
C GLU A 48 -6.75 -3.61 -7.61
N GLU A 49 -6.17 -3.87 -8.77
CA GLU A 49 -6.73 -4.81 -9.74
C GLU A 49 -6.85 -6.23 -9.16
N ALA A 50 -5.84 -6.67 -8.43
CA ALA A 50 -5.87 -7.96 -7.77
C ALA A 50 -6.92 -8.05 -6.67
N VAL A 51 -7.10 -7.00 -5.86
CA VAL A 51 -8.19 -6.92 -4.88
C VAL A 51 -9.53 -6.92 -5.60
N ASN A 52 -9.66 -6.16 -6.69
CA ASN A 52 -10.87 -6.16 -7.49
C ASN A 52 -11.24 -7.56 -7.96
N GLN A 53 -10.28 -8.30 -8.52
CA GLN A 53 -10.52 -9.68 -8.97
C GLN A 53 -10.97 -10.60 -7.83
N MET A 54 -10.35 -10.49 -6.64
CA MET A 54 -10.74 -11.31 -5.49
C MET A 54 -12.12 -10.93 -4.95
N THR A 55 -12.42 -9.65 -4.88
CA THR A 55 -13.65 -9.14 -4.25
C THR A 55 -14.90 -9.22 -5.14
N ILE A 56 -14.76 -9.49 -6.44
CA ILE A 56 -15.87 -9.82 -7.34
C ILE A 56 -16.09 -11.33 -7.50
N ASP A 57 -15.21 -12.16 -6.91
CA ASP A 57 -15.40 -13.61 -6.95
C ASP A 57 -16.64 -14.00 -6.15
N GLU A 58 -17.58 -14.70 -6.81
CA GLU A 58 -18.85 -15.11 -6.18
C GLU A 58 -18.63 -15.92 -4.91
N LYS A 59 -17.60 -16.79 -4.88
CA LYS A 59 -17.30 -17.59 -3.69
C LYS A 59 -16.83 -16.75 -2.53
N PHE A 60 -16.06 -15.69 -2.79
CA PHE A 60 -15.63 -14.78 -1.74
C PHE A 60 -16.83 -14.02 -1.15
N LEU A 61 -17.71 -13.53 -2.00
CA LEU A 61 -18.93 -12.84 -1.56
C LEU A 61 -19.88 -13.78 -0.82
N ASP A 62 -20.05 -15.01 -1.30
CA ASP A 62 -20.83 -16.04 -0.59
C ASP A 62 -20.28 -16.33 0.80
N TYR A 63 -18.96 -16.44 0.95
CA TYR A 63 -18.35 -16.63 2.27
C TYR A 63 -18.51 -15.41 3.17
N MET A 64 -18.50 -14.21 2.61
CA MET A 64 -18.78 -12.99 3.38
C MET A 64 -20.21 -12.99 3.93
N GLN A 65 -21.21 -13.35 3.11
CA GLN A 65 -22.61 -13.46 3.54
C GLN A 65 -22.79 -14.59 4.58
N GLN A 66 -22.20 -15.76 4.33
CA GLN A 66 -22.21 -16.86 5.31
C GLN A 66 -21.55 -16.44 6.63
N PHE A 67 -20.46 -15.68 6.58
CA PHE A 67 -19.79 -15.18 7.78
C PHE A 67 -20.67 -14.22 8.58
N GLU A 68 -21.43 -13.38 7.88
CA GLU A 68 -22.41 -12.50 8.51
C GLU A 68 -23.46 -13.27 9.33
N GLU A 69 -24.00 -14.34 8.75
CA GLU A 69 -25.10 -15.11 9.32
C GLU A 69 -24.63 -16.20 10.31
N ALA A 70 -23.42 -16.72 10.15
CA ALA A 70 -22.89 -17.85 10.88
C ALA A 70 -22.71 -17.56 12.37
N GLN A 71 -22.93 -18.60 13.19
CA GLN A 71 -22.69 -18.59 14.64
C GLN A 71 -22.03 -19.90 15.09
N GLY A 72 -21.21 -19.83 16.13
CA GLY A 72 -20.63 -21.02 16.75
C GLY A 72 -19.70 -21.83 15.82
N GLN A 73 -19.97 -23.11 15.63
CA GLN A 73 -19.12 -23.99 14.81
C GLN A 73 -19.17 -23.68 13.33
N ASP A 74 -20.32 -23.22 12.81
CA ASP A 74 -20.46 -22.87 11.41
C ASP A 74 -19.60 -21.63 11.06
N GLU A 75 -19.52 -20.68 11.99
CA GLU A 75 -18.63 -19.51 11.84
C GLU A 75 -17.16 -19.90 11.72
N LEU A 76 -16.72 -20.93 12.47
CA LEU A 76 -15.35 -21.40 12.39
C LEU A 76 -15.01 -21.97 11.01
N GLY A 77 -15.94 -22.71 10.43
CA GLY A 77 -15.80 -23.27 9.07
C GLY A 77 -15.66 -22.17 8.02
N VAL A 78 -16.53 -21.17 8.06
CA VAL A 78 -16.49 -20.04 7.13
C VAL A 78 -15.20 -19.22 7.29
N LYS A 79 -14.76 -18.97 8.53
CA LYS A 79 -13.48 -18.30 8.82
C LYS A 79 -12.27 -19.06 8.22
N GLN A 80 -12.31 -20.39 8.21
CA GLN A 80 -11.25 -21.18 7.62
C GLN A 80 -11.19 -21.01 6.09
N GLU A 81 -12.33 -20.98 5.42
CA GLU A 81 -12.37 -20.76 3.96
C GLU A 81 -11.96 -19.32 3.59
N LEU A 82 -12.43 -18.30 4.29
CA LEU A 82 -11.98 -16.92 4.12
C LEU A 82 -10.46 -16.80 4.33
N ARG A 83 -9.94 -17.42 5.39
CA ARG A 83 -8.49 -17.45 5.67
C ARG A 83 -7.71 -18.10 4.55
N LYS A 84 -8.22 -19.20 4.00
CA LYS A 84 -7.58 -19.90 2.90
C LYS A 84 -7.50 -19.01 1.65
N GLN A 85 -8.56 -18.32 1.30
CA GLN A 85 -8.57 -17.39 0.16
C GLN A 85 -7.59 -16.23 0.37
N MET A 86 -7.63 -15.57 1.52
CA MET A 86 -6.71 -14.49 1.87
C MET A 86 -5.24 -14.94 1.83
N ARG A 87 -4.95 -16.13 2.38
CA ARG A 87 -3.59 -16.68 2.35
C ARG A 87 -3.13 -17.03 0.95
N THR A 88 -4.01 -17.57 0.13
CA THR A 88 -3.71 -17.82 -1.28
C THR A 88 -3.35 -16.52 -1.99
N PHE A 89 -4.12 -15.47 -1.80
CA PHE A 89 -3.83 -14.15 -2.33
C PHE A 89 -2.46 -13.63 -1.86
N MET A 90 -2.20 -13.67 -0.55
CA MET A 90 -0.95 -13.21 0.04
C MET A 90 0.25 -14.06 -0.40
N SER A 91 0.07 -15.36 -0.71
CA SER A 91 1.17 -16.22 -1.14
C SER A 91 1.80 -15.80 -2.47
N TYR A 92 1.01 -15.21 -3.35
CA TYR A 92 1.47 -14.65 -4.62
C TYR A 92 1.97 -13.20 -4.52
N ARG A 93 1.78 -12.57 -3.36
CA ARG A 93 2.14 -11.16 -3.11
C ARG A 93 2.87 -11.01 -1.78
N PRO A 94 4.20 -11.25 -1.79
CA PRO A 94 4.99 -11.28 -0.56
C PRO A 94 4.97 -9.99 0.26
N GLN A 95 4.67 -8.88 -0.33
CA GLN A 95 4.59 -7.58 0.33
C GLN A 95 3.24 -7.34 1.03
N VAL A 96 2.20 -8.12 0.70
CA VAL A 96 0.92 -8.07 1.44
C VAL A 96 1.10 -8.82 2.75
N TRP A 97 0.94 -8.11 3.85
CA TRP A 97 1.21 -8.66 5.20
C TRP A 97 -0.05 -9.04 5.94
N CYS A 98 -1.12 -8.32 5.71
CA CYS A 98 -2.40 -8.60 6.34
C CYS A 98 -3.57 -8.25 5.42
N MET A 99 -4.68 -8.90 5.66
CA MET A 99 -5.94 -8.63 5.01
C MET A 99 -7.05 -8.74 6.05
N ALA A 100 -8.06 -7.90 5.95
CA ALA A 100 -9.23 -7.96 6.83
C ALA A 100 -10.51 -7.67 6.06
N VAL A 101 -11.61 -8.14 6.62
CA VAL A 101 -12.96 -7.84 6.16
C VAL A 101 -13.82 -7.47 7.34
N GLU A 102 -14.71 -6.50 7.15
CA GLU A 102 -15.80 -6.19 8.05
C GLU A 102 -17.10 -6.38 7.29
N THR A 103 -18.04 -7.11 7.87
CA THR A 103 -19.37 -7.31 7.31
C THR A 103 -20.27 -6.09 7.54
N GLU A 104 -21.46 -6.06 6.92
CA GLU A 104 -22.45 -4.99 7.10
C GLU A 104 -22.83 -4.77 8.57
N ASN A 105 -22.92 -5.84 9.38
CA ASN A 105 -23.25 -5.77 10.81
C ASN A 105 -22.03 -5.63 11.74
N GLY A 106 -20.85 -5.35 11.18
CA GLY A 106 -19.64 -5.09 11.96
C GLY A 106 -18.90 -6.32 12.45
N LYS A 107 -19.17 -7.53 11.92
CA LYS A 107 -18.32 -8.68 12.19
C LYS A 107 -17.00 -8.53 11.46
N VAL A 108 -15.89 -8.62 12.19
CA VAL A 108 -14.54 -8.51 11.62
C VAL A 108 -13.84 -9.85 11.58
N PHE A 109 -13.25 -10.15 10.46
CA PHE A 109 -12.31 -11.25 10.31
C PHE A 109 -11.04 -10.76 9.61
N SER A 110 -9.89 -11.23 10.07
CA SER A 110 -8.63 -10.87 9.45
C SER A 110 -7.64 -12.02 9.45
N SER A 111 -6.71 -11.95 8.52
CA SER A 111 -5.62 -12.90 8.36
C SER A 111 -4.34 -12.14 8.12
N ASP A 112 -3.30 -12.45 8.88
CA ASP A 112 -1.95 -12.00 8.62
C ASP A 112 -1.04 -13.14 8.15
N ARG A 113 0.13 -12.80 7.61
CA ARG A 113 1.14 -13.77 7.15
C ARG A 113 1.66 -14.66 8.27
N LEU A 114 1.65 -14.17 9.47
CA LEU A 114 2.32 -14.79 10.59
C LEU A 114 1.37 -15.63 11.45
N GLN A 115 0.12 -15.78 11.02
CA GLN A 115 -0.91 -16.55 11.70
C GLN A 115 -1.25 -16.03 13.11
N ILE A 116 -0.89 -14.79 13.42
CA ILE A 116 -1.23 -14.13 14.66
C ILE A 116 -2.63 -13.57 14.50
N ASP A 117 -3.47 -13.75 15.51
CA ASP A 117 -4.79 -13.12 15.53
C ASP A 117 -4.63 -11.63 15.26
N SER A 118 -5.32 -11.23 14.30
CA SER A 118 -5.22 -10.08 13.46
C SER A 118 -4.78 -8.78 14.13
N LEU A 119 -3.93 -8.10 13.40
CA LEU A 119 -3.49 -6.75 13.61
C LEU A 119 -4.62 -5.81 14.04
N TYR A 120 -5.68 -5.82 13.28
CA TYR A 120 -6.83 -4.94 13.48
C TYR A 120 -7.68 -5.30 14.71
N GLN A 121 -7.74 -6.56 15.12
CA GLN A 121 -8.43 -6.98 16.34
C GLN A 121 -7.66 -6.66 17.62
N LYS A 122 -6.35 -6.56 17.55
CA LYS A 122 -5.50 -6.29 18.71
C LYS A 122 -5.24 -4.82 18.98
N SER A 123 -5.43 -3.96 17.97
CA SER A 123 -5.30 -2.52 18.09
C SER A 123 -6.65 -1.84 17.85
N PRO A 124 -7.39 -1.47 18.91
CA PRO A 124 -8.64 -0.72 18.77
C PRO A 124 -8.46 0.59 18.00
N GLU A 125 -7.30 1.25 18.16
CA GLU A 125 -6.97 2.49 17.46
C GLU A 125 -6.88 2.29 15.95
N LEU A 126 -6.25 1.19 15.51
CA LEU A 126 -6.20 0.83 14.09
C LEU A 126 -7.57 0.41 13.56
N TYR A 127 -8.35 -0.32 14.38
CA TYR A 127 -9.71 -0.65 14.02
C TYR A 127 -10.54 0.60 13.75
N ASP A 128 -10.49 1.57 14.66
CA ASP A 128 -11.22 2.82 14.52
C ASP A 128 -10.75 3.62 13.29
N LEU A 129 -9.45 3.67 13.04
CA LEU A 129 -8.88 4.34 11.87
C LEU A 129 -9.39 3.73 10.56
N TYR A 130 -9.43 2.42 10.46
CA TYR A 130 -9.68 1.75 9.19
C TYR A 130 -11.16 1.42 8.94
N PHE A 131 -11.97 1.21 9.98
CA PHE A 131 -13.36 0.80 9.84
C PHE A 131 -14.38 1.85 10.27
N SER A 132 -14.15 2.58 11.36
CA SER A 132 -15.17 3.47 11.93
C SER A 132 -15.29 4.83 11.20
N GLN A 133 -14.23 5.29 10.56
CA GLN A 133 -14.21 6.60 9.89
C GLN A 133 -14.80 6.58 8.47
N VAL A 134 -15.28 5.43 8.01
CA VAL A 134 -15.85 5.30 6.66
C VAL A 134 -17.31 5.73 6.69
N GLU A 135 -17.62 6.91 6.19
CA GLU A 135 -18.97 7.19 5.73
C GLU A 135 -19.29 6.19 4.60
N LYS A 136 -20.21 5.28 4.88
CA LYS A 136 -20.52 4.08 4.08
C LYS A 136 -20.90 4.34 2.62
N GLN A 137 -20.92 5.58 2.16
CA GLN A 137 -21.41 5.95 0.82
C GLN A 137 -20.35 6.29 -0.23
N GLU A 138 -19.11 6.64 0.15
CA GLU A 138 -18.20 7.29 -0.79
C GLU A 138 -17.12 6.39 -1.42
N ILE A 139 -16.84 5.19 -0.89
CA ILE A 139 -15.66 4.40 -1.33
C ILE A 139 -16.04 3.23 -2.23
N LEU A 140 -16.64 3.50 -3.39
CA LEU A 140 -16.90 2.46 -4.40
C LEU A 140 -15.62 2.02 -5.13
N GLN A 141 -14.67 2.91 -5.33
CA GLN A 141 -13.46 2.64 -6.11
C GLN A 141 -12.28 2.11 -5.28
N GLY A 142 -12.37 2.21 -3.97
CA GLY A 142 -11.26 1.94 -3.07
C GLY A 142 -10.34 3.14 -2.89
N GLU A 143 -9.58 3.16 -1.81
CA GLU A 143 -8.64 4.23 -1.48
C GLU A 143 -7.41 3.67 -0.78
N TRP A 144 -6.28 4.34 -0.95
CA TRP A 144 -5.06 4.10 -0.20
C TRP A 144 -5.02 5.01 1.03
N ILE A 145 -4.84 4.41 2.19
CA ILE A 145 -4.66 5.11 3.46
C ILE A 145 -3.15 5.23 3.71
N PRO A 146 -2.66 6.41 4.13
CA PRO A 146 -1.24 6.62 4.42
C PRO A 146 -0.67 5.57 5.35
N ALA A 147 0.64 5.36 5.25
CA ALA A 147 1.34 4.37 6.04
C ALA A 147 1.30 4.70 7.53
N GLU A 148 0.85 3.74 8.33
CA GLU A 148 0.87 3.80 9.77
C GLU A 148 1.98 2.92 10.32
N TYR A 149 2.63 3.41 11.38
CA TYR A 149 3.64 2.65 12.09
C TYR A 149 3.02 1.48 12.83
N TYR A 150 3.57 0.31 12.60
CA TYR A 150 3.15 -0.89 13.29
C TYR A 150 4.28 -1.45 14.15
N ASP A 151 4.12 -1.30 15.47
CA ASP A 151 4.99 -1.93 16.47
C ASP A 151 4.55 -3.37 16.69
N ARG A 152 5.36 -4.28 16.22
CA ARG A 152 5.20 -5.69 16.53
C ARG A 152 6.08 -6.03 17.73
N GLN A 153 5.47 -6.26 18.90
CA GLN A 153 6.16 -6.66 20.12
C GLN A 153 7.27 -7.70 19.85
N GLY A 154 8.51 -7.22 19.80
CA GLY A 154 9.72 -8.02 19.82
C GLY A 154 10.33 -8.44 18.49
N THR A 155 9.87 -7.90 17.33
CA THR A 155 10.51 -8.30 16.08
C THR A 155 10.75 -7.16 15.12
N SER A 156 10.74 -6.51 14.45
CA SER A 156 11.08 -5.39 13.58
C SER A 156 9.88 -4.49 13.35
N ASP A 157 10.13 -3.23 13.58
CA ASP A 157 9.21 -2.16 13.25
C ASP A 157 9.03 -2.08 11.74
N TYR A 158 7.80 -1.92 11.27
CA TYR A 158 7.54 -1.68 9.86
C TYR A 158 6.29 -0.81 9.69
N TYR A 159 6.24 -0.14 8.55
CA TYR A 159 5.10 0.66 8.15
C TYR A 159 4.23 -0.14 7.18
N LEU A 160 2.93 -0.08 7.39
CA LEU A 160 1.94 -0.60 6.48
C LEU A 160 1.14 0.55 5.89
N PHE A 161 1.01 0.60 4.59
CA PHE A 161 -0.02 1.40 3.95
C PHE A 161 -1.16 0.47 3.53
N THR A 162 -2.39 0.95 3.67
CA THR A 162 -3.57 0.10 3.59
C THR A 162 -4.46 0.52 2.45
N TYR A 163 -4.83 -0.43 1.61
CA TYR A 163 -5.87 -0.26 0.63
C TYR A 163 -7.21 -0.67 1.24
N ARG A 164 -8.19 0.22 1.18
CA ARG A 164 -9.54 0.04 1.69
C ARG A 164 -10.54 0.06 0.54
N LYS A 165 -11.47 -0.90 0.53
CA LYS A 165 -12.49 -0.99 -0.50
C LYS A 165 -13.82 -1.48 0.06
N ARG A 166 -14.93 -0.90 -0.41
CA ARG A 166 -16.27 -1.43 -0.15
C ARG A 166 -16.53 -2.67 -0.99
N LEU A 167 -17.13 -3.66 -0.36
CA LEU A 167 -17.61 -4.86 -1.01
C LEU A 167 -19.08 -4.67 -1.38
N MET A 168 -19.39 -4.87 -2.64
CA MET A 168 -20.74 -4.79 -3.17
C MET A 168 -21.10 -6.10 -3.88
N ASP A 169 -22.27 -6.61 -3.61
CA ASP A 169 -22.84 -7.64 -4.47
C ASP A 169 -23.32 -6.98 -5.77
N PHE A 170 -22.69 -7.36 -6.86
CA PHE A 170 -22.99 -6.77 -8.18
C PHE A 170 -24.37 -7.11 -8.72
N TYR A 171 -24.97 -8.23 -8.31
CA TYR A 171 -26.28 -8.64 -8.76
C TYR A 171 -27.41 -7.89 -8.05
N THR A 172 -27.22 -7.63 -6.77
CA THR A 172 -28.23 -6.95 -5.92
C THR A 172 -27.91 -5.48 -5.67
N ALA A 173 -26.72 -5.02 -6.05
CA ALA A 173 -26.16 -3.70 -5.71
C ALA A 173 -26.17 -3.43 -4.18
N ARG A 174 -26.15 -4.49 -3.37
CA ARG A 174 -26.17 -4.39 -1.90
C ARG A 174 -24.74 -4.27 -1.38
N TYR A 175 -24.56 -3.46 -0.35
CA TYR A 175 -23.34 -3.41 0.44
C TYR A 175 -23.21 -4.71 1.26
N VAL A 176 -22.06 -5.37 1.15
CA VAL A 176 -21.75 -6.62 1.84
C VAL A 176 -20.75 -6.39 2.97
N GLY A 177 -19.91 -5.38 2.85
CA GLY A 177 -18.91 -5.10 3.86
C GLY A 177 -17.76 -4.22 3.35
N THR A 178 -16.71 -4.15 4.13
CA THR A 178 -15.46 -3.45 3.82
C THR A 178 -14.30 -4.44 3.79
N PHE A 179 -13.43 -4.29 2.80
CA PHE A 179 -12.20 -5.05 2.66
C PHE A 179 -10.99 -4.15 2.90
N LEU A 180 -9.99 -4.68 3.59
CA LEU A 180 -8.71 -4.05 3.84
C LEU A 180 -7.55 -4.95 3.42
N MET A 181 -6.51 -4.32 2.87
CA MET A 181 -5.25 -4.98 2.54
C MET A 181 -4.08 -4.11 3.00
N GLY A 182 -3.31 -4.60 3.98
CA GLY A 182 -2.10 -3.94 4.44
C GLY A 182 -0.87 -4.41 3.68
N VAL A 183 -0.16 -3.47 3.07
CA VAL A 183 1.05 -3.70 2.28
C VAL A 183 2.25 -3.08 2.99
N ASN A 184 3.37 -3.80 3.02
CA ASN A 184 4.61 -3.30 3.61
C ASN A 184 5.19 -2.16 2.77
N GLU A 185 5.52 -1.05 3.42
CA GLU A 185 6.12 0.13 2.81
C GLU A 185 7.43 -0.17 2.06
N LEU A 186 8.14 -1.21 2.42
CA LEU A 186 9.40 -1.59 1.77
C LEU A 186 9.26 -1.73 0.25
N VAL A 187 8.06 -2.05 -0.26
CA VAL A 187 7.82 -2.10 -1.70
C VAL A 187 8.04 -0.75 -2.38
N LEU A 188 7.67 0.34 -1.73
CA LEU A 188 7.87 1.69 -2.25
C LEU A 188 9.33 2.12 -2.11
N SER A 189 9.93 1.78 -0.97
CA SER A 189 11.35 2.04 -0.71
C SER A 189 12.25 1.36 -1.74
N ASP A 190 11.98 0.10 -2.08
CA ASP A 190 12.74 -0.66 -3.08
C ASP A 190 12.62 -0.01 -4.47
N ILE A 191 11.43 0.42 -4.89
CA ILE A 191 11.23 1.14 -6.16
C ILE A 191 12.03 2.44 -6.20
N CYS A 192 12.03 3.21 -5.10
CA CYS A 192 12.80 4.45 -5.01
C CYS A 192 14.31 4.20 -5.05
N GLN A 193 14.80 3.11 -4.43
CA GLN A 193 16.21 2.72 -4.46
C GLN A 193 16.64 2.28 -5.86
N GLU A 194 15.83 1.49 -6.57
CA GLU A 194 16.09 1.07 -7.94
C GLU A 194 16.21 2.27 -8.90
N ALA A 195 15.41 3.31 -8.67
CA ALA A 195 15.49 4.56 -9.41
C ALA A 195 16.71 5.43 -9.05
N GLN A 196 17.57 4.99 -8.12
CA GLN A 196 18.76 5.72 -7.63
C GLN A 196 18.42 7.10 -7.03
N ILE A 197 17.21 7.29 -6.53
CA ILE A 197 16.77 8.55 -5.95
C ILE A 197 17.33 8.74 -4.53
N THR A 198 17.66 7.64 -3.85
CA THR A 198 18.23 7.66 -2.51
C THR A 198 19.66 7.14 -2.48
N PRO A 199 20.63 7.92 -2.01
CA PRO A 199 22.03 7.48 -1.95
C PRO A 199 22.34 6.53 -0.78
N ASP A 200 21.43 6.34 0.19
CA ASP A 200 21.78 5.59 1.41
C ASP A 200 20.55 4.86 2.01
N ARG A 201 20.74 3.56 2.34
CA ARG A 201 19.71 2.69 2.95
C ARG A 201 19.26 3.12 4.37
N ASN A 202 19.94 4.08 4.99
CA ASN A 202 19.74 4.47 6.40
C ASN A 202 18.91 5.73 6.59
N THR A 203 18.41 6.35 5.53
CA THR A 203 17.56 7.54 5.64
C THR A 203 16.09 7.16 5.50
N ASN A 204 15.38 7.22 6.62
CA ASN A 204 13.92 7.11 6.64
C ASN A 204 13.31 8.34 5.93
N TYR A 205 12.86 8.16 4.70
CA TYR A 205 12.08 9.16 3.99
C TYR A 205 10.59 8.80 4.10
N ASN A 206 9.83 9.65 4.76
CA ASN A 206 8.38 9.60 4.72
C ASN A 206 7.93 10.24 3.40
N PHE A 207 7.53 9.43 2.43
CA PHE A 207 6.87 9.94 1.24
C PHE A 207 5.40 10.19 1.57
N ILE A 208 5.01 11.45 1.62
CA ILE A 208 3.61 11.84 1.62
C ILE A 208 3.18 11.78 0.15
N VAL A 209 2.36 10.80 -0.21
CA VAL A 209 1.67 10.78 -1.50
C VAL A 209 0.40 11.63 -1.31
N ASP A 210 0.52 12.91 -1.62
CA ASP A 210 -0.65 13.80 -1.69
C ASP A 210 -1.28 13.65 -3.08
N GLN A 211 -2.58 13.36 -3.11
CA GLN A 211 -3.38 13.26 -4.36
C GLN A 211 -3.93 14.62 -4.72
#